data_8e17602671053a4130a11fd3204815d1
#
_entry.id   8e17602671053a4130a11fd3204815d1
#
_cell.length_a   1.000
_cell.length_b   1.000
_cell.length_c   1.000
_cell.angle_alpha   90.00
_cell.angle_beta   90.00
_cell.angle_gamma   90.00
#
_symmetry.space_group_name_H-M   'P 1'
#
loop_
_entity.id
_entity.type
_entity.pdbx_description
1 polymer ?
#
loop_
_entity_poly.entity_id
_entity_poly.type
_entity_poly.pdbx_seq_one_letter_code
_entity_poly.pdbx_strand_id
1 'polypeptide(L)'
;MAEIKKKPVKIVAPVLRDAHQSLIATRMTTEEMLPIVEKMDQVGYHAVECWGGATFDACLRFLKEDPWERLRKLRDGFKNTKLQMLFRGQNILGYKPYPDDVVEYFVQKSIANGIDVIRIFDCLNDLRNLQTAVDATKKEGGHAQIALSYTIGDAYTLDYWKKTAKNIEEMGADSICIKDMAGLLVPNEATRLVTALKQATDIPIELHTHYTSGVGGMTYLKAVEAGVDIIDTAMSPFAMGTSQPATEVMAETFRGTEFDTGFDQKLLGEIADYFRPIREKYIANGLMSPKVLGVNIKTLMYQVPGGMLSNLVSQLEQQGASDKFYEVLEEVPKVRKDFGEPPLVTPSSQIVGTQAVLNVLTGERYKMITNESKALLRGEYGQTVKPMNKEVQKKAIGDEKPITCRPADLLEPELSKIEAEMSQWKEQDEDVLTYALFPQVATEFFKYRAAQENKIDPAKADVKNGAYPV
;
A
#
# COMPACT_ATOMS: atom_id res chain seq x y z
N MET A 1 -24.90 6.01 -37.77
CA MET A 1 -23.80 5.60 -36.84
C MET A 1 -24.41 4.59 -35.89
N ALA A 2 -23.84 3.40 -35.78
CA ALA A 2 -24.32 2.41 -34.79
C ALA A 2 -24.16 3.03 -33.39
N GLU A 3 -25.17 2.89 -32.57
CA GLU A 3 -25.15 3.35 -31.17
C GLU A 3 -24.06 2.55 -30.41
N ILE A 4 -23.00 3.23 -29.97
CA ILE A 4 -21.91 2.61 -29.25
C ILE A 4 -22.48 2.18 -27.88
N LYS A 5 -22.51 0.87 -27.59
CA LYS A 5 -22.92 0.35 -26.30
C LYS A 5 -21.91 0.79 -25.26
N LYS A 6 -22.25 1.81 -24.47
CA LYS A 6 -21.36 2.39 -23.48
C LYS A 6 -21.03 1.37 -22.37
N LYS A 7 -19.75 1.20 -22.09
CA LYS A 7 -19.20 0.45 -20.95
C LYS A 7 -18.12 1.32 -20.26
N PRO A 8 -18.50 2.44 -19.62
CA PRO A 8 -17.54 3.38 -19.03
C PRO A 8 -16.56 2.68 -18.09
N VAL A 9 -15.27 2.96 -18.25
CA VAL A 9 -14.29 2.55 -17.25
C VAL A 9 -14.45 3.41 -16.01
N LYS A 10 -14.42 2.77 -14.82
CA LYS A 10 -14.47 3.46 -13.55
C LYS A 10 -13.07 3.87 -13.12
N ILE A 11 -12.98 4.99 -12.39
CA ILE A 11 -11.71 5.53 -11.88
C ILE A 11 -11.72 5.53 -10.36
N VAL A 12 -10.64 5.00 -9.76
CA VAL A 12 -10.28 5.24 -8.37
C VAL A 12 -9.16 6.29 -8.32
N ALA A 13 -9.27 7.26 -7.41
CA ALA A 13 -8.29 8.33 -7.25
C ALA A 13 -7.41 8.11 -6.00
N PRO A 14 -6.14 7.65 -6.13
CA PRO A 14 -5.23 7.45 -5.02
C PRO A 14 -4.44 8.71 -4.61
N VAL A 15 -4.80 9.89 -5.10
CA VAL A 15 -4.03 11.13 -4.86
C VAL A 15 -3.90 11.48 -3.38
N LEU A 16 -4.90 11.13 -2.56
CA LEU A 16 -4.91 11.38 -1.11
C LEU A 16 -4.22 10.28 -0.29
N ARG A 17 -3.70 9.21 -0.91
CA ARG A 17 -2.96 8.15 -0.23
C ARG A 17 -1.73 7.70 -1.01
N ASP A 18 -1.88 6.81 -2.03
CA ASP A 18 -0.76 6.10 -2.66
C ASP A 18 0.12 7.02 -3.50
N ALA A 19 -0.46 7.98 -4.21
CA ALA A 19 0.29 8.90 -5.06
C ALA A 19 1.25 9.77 -4.23
N HIS A 20 0.76 10.41 -3.16
CA HIS A 20 1.63 11.21 -2.31
C HIS A 20 2.52 10.35 -1.39
N GLN A 21 2.12 9.11 -1.08
CA GLN A 21 3.03 8.16 -0.44
C GLN A 21 4.23 7.88 -1.33
N SER A 22 4.03 7.69 -2.62
CA SER A 22 5.06 7.34 -3.59
C SER A 22 6.00 8.50 -3.94
N LEU A 23 5.50 9.74 -3.92
CA LEU A 23 6.25 10.92 -4.35
C LEU A 23 6.84 11.76 -3.22
N ILE A 24 6.16 11.82 -2.07
CA ILE A 24 6.53 12.66 -0.93
C ILE A 24 6.47 11.90 0.42
N ALA A 25 6.67 10.60 0.37
CA ALA A 25 6.73 9.73 1.55
C ALA A 25 5.59 9.96 2.55
N THR A 26 4.36 10.14 2.06
CA THR A 26 3.13 10.32 2.85
C THR A 26 3.12 11.63 3.68
N ARG A 27 3.69 12.71 3.17
CA ARG A 27 3.82 13.98 3.93
C ARG A 27 2.73 15.02 3.63
N MET A 28 1.74 14.73 2.76
CA MET A 28 0.59 15.63 2.56
C MET A 28 -0.22 15.70 3.85
N THR A 29 -0.47 16.93 4.33
CA THR A 29 -1.22 17.17 5.57
C THR A 29 -2.73 17.09 5.35
N THR A 30 -3.49 16.91 6.42
CA THR A 30 -4.95 16.96 6.37
C THR A 30 -5.44 18.34 5.90
N GLU A 31 -4.80 19.41 6.34
CA GLU A 31 -5.11 20.78 5.91
C GLU A 31 -4.91 21.01 4.41
N GLU A 32 -3.94 20.33 3.79
CA GLU A 32 -3.71 20.37 2.35
C GLU A 32 -4.72 19.51 1.57
N MET A 33 -5.38 18.56 2.21
CA MET A 33 -6.38 17.69 1.56
C MET A 33 -7.78 18.30 1.58
N LEU A 34 -8.21 18.83 2.71
CA LEU A 34 -9.61 19.20 2.96
C LEU A 34 -10.18 20.23 1.96
N PRO A 35 -9.47 21.30 1.56
CA PRO A 35 -10.06 22.33 0.71
C PRO A 35 -10.48 21.86 -0.69
N ILE A 36 -9.95 20.74 -1.18
CA ILE A 36 -10.25 20.22 -2.52
C ILE A 36 -11.30 19.10 -2.52
N VAL A 37 -11.63 18.57 -1.35
CA VAL A 37 -12.49 17.38 -1.21
C VAL A 37 -13.85 17.56 -1.87
N GLU A 38 -14.51 18.71 -1.68
CA GLU A 38 -15.82 18.97 -2.27
C GLU A 38 -15.79 18.93 -3.82
N LYS A 39 -14.74 19.47 -4.44
CA LYS A 39 -14.58 19.38 -5.88
C LYS A 39 -14.29 17.97 -6.36
N MET A 40 -13.45 17.24 -5.61
CA MET A 40 -13.17 15.83 -5.91
C MET A 40 -14.42 14.96 -5.81
N ASP A 41 -15.32 15.24 -4.86
CA ASP A 41 -16.59 14.53 -4.67
C ASP A 41 -17.57 14.71 -5.86
N GLN A 42 -17.40 15.78 -6.65
CA GLN A 42 -18.23 16.08 -7.83
C GLN A 42 -17.73 15.43 -9.12
N VAL A 43 -16.51 14.87 -9.16
CA VAL A 43 -15.90 14.28 -10.37
C VAL A 43 -16.65 13.04 -10.85
N GLY A 44 -17.22 12.27 -9.92
CA GLY A 44 -17.83 10.98 -10.21
C GLY A 44 -16.86 9.80 -10.12
N TYR A 45 -15.81 9.91 -9.32
CA TYR A 45 -14.91 8.80 -9.01
C TYR A 45 -15.67 7.60 -8.44
N HIS A 46 -15.23 6.40 -8.78
CA HIS A 46 -15.74 5.17 -8.16
C HIS A 46 -15.40 5.10 -6.67
N ALA A 47 -14.18 5.48 -6.33
CA ALA A 47 -13.71 5.66 -4.97
C ALA A 47 -12.52 6.63 -4.93
N VAL A 48 -12.23 7.17 -3.76
CA VAL A 48 -10.98 7.89 -3.44
C VAL A 48 -10.22 7.07 -2.42
N GLU A 49 -9.01 6.65 -2.77
CA GLU A 49 -8.11 6.01 -1.80
C GLU A 49 -7.44 7.09 -0.96
N CYS A 50 -7.76 7.15 0.33
CA CYS A 50 -7.39 8.25 1.20
C CYS A 50 -6.74 7.82 2.52
N TRP A 51 -6.70 6.51 2.82
CA TRP A 51 -6.26 6.03 4.13
C TRP A 51 -5.59 4.65 4.05
N GLY A 52 -4.99 4.19 5.16
CA GLY A 52 -4.25 2.93 5.20
C GLY A 52 -2.81 3.05 4.70
N GLY A 53 -2.18 1.93 4.38
CA GLY A 53 -0.77 1.90 3.97
C GLY A 53 0.16 2.54 5.00
N ALA A 54 0.96 3.53 4.58
CA ALA A 54 1.85 4.29 5.46
C ALA A 54 1.21 5.57 6.04
N THR A 55 -0.03 5.91 5.67
CA THR A 55 -0.69 7.15 6.12
C THR A 55 -0.79 7.22 7.63
N PHE A 56 -1.19 6.13 8.26
CA PHE A 56 -1.40 6.06 9.71
C PHE A 56 -0.12 6.36 10.48
N ASP A 57 0.96 5.65 10.16
CA ASP A 57 2.27 5.85 10.79
C ASP A 57 2.84 7.25 10.50
N ALA A 58 2.67 7.75 9.27
CA ALA A 58 3.13 9.08 8.88
C ALA A 58 2.40 10.21 9.63
N CYS A 59 1.10 10.08 9.85
CA CYS A 59 0.32 11.02 10.68
C CYS A 59 0.92 11.15 12.07
N LEU A 60 1.16 10.04 12.72
CA LEU A 60 1.68 10.01 14.09
C LEU A 60 3.13 10.52 14.18
N ARG A 61 4.04 9.99 13.34
CA ARG A 61 5.49 10.28 13.44
C ARG A 61 5.85 11.67 12.98
N PHE A 62 5.33 12.05 11.83
CA PHE A 62 5.86 13.19 11.10
C PHE A 62 4.93 14.40 11.06
N LEU A 63 3.62 14.16 11.01
CA LEU A 63 2.64 15.23 10.86
C LEU A 63 2.04 15.65 12.20
N LYS A 64 2.17 14.82 13.23
CA LYS A 64 1.53 15.04 14.54
C LYS A 64 0.01 15.22 14.41
N GLU A 65 -0.60 14.45 13.52
CA GLU A 65 -2.03 14.40 13.27
C GLU A 65 -2.62 13.08 13.78
N ASP A 66 -3.86 13.12 14.28
CA ASP A 66 -4.63 11.91 14.58
C ASP A 66 -5.10 11.28 13.25
N PRO A 67 -4.67 10.04 12.93
CA PRO A 67 -5.07 9.40 11.68
C PRO A 67 -6.58 9.11 11.61
N TRP A 68 -7.24 8.86 12.74
CA TRP A 68 -8.68 8.63 12.79
C TRP A 68 -9.47 9.91 12.58
N GLU A 69 -9.03 11.02 13.18
CA GLU A 69 -9.61 12.34 12.95
C GLU A 69 -9.48 12.76 11.47
N ARG A 70 -8.31 12.50 10.84
CA ARG A 70 -8.13 12.69 9.40
C ARG A 70 -9.19 11.94 8.61
N LEU A 71 -9.41 10.66 8.91
CA LEU A 71 -10.41 9.84 8.22
C LEU A 71 -11.81 10.44 8.37
N ARG A 72 -12.21 10.79 9.59
CA ARG A 72 -13.52 11.41 9.86
C ARG A 72 -13.72 12.72 9.09
N LYS A 73 -12.72 13.60 9.08
CA LYS A 73 -12.75 14.86 8.32
C LYS A 73 -12.88 14.63 6.81
N LEU A 74 -12.16 13.65 6.26
CA LEU A 74 -12.29 13.28 4.84
C LEU A 74 -13.69 12.73 4.56
N ARG A 75 -14.22 11.84 5.42
CA ARG A 75 -15.59 11.32 5.28
C ARG A 75 -16.63 12.43 5.31
N ASP A 76 -16.44 13.42 6.18
CA ASP A 76 -17.35 14.56 6.26
C ASP A 76 -17.35 15.41 4.97
N GLY A 77 -16.23 15.47 4.28
CA GLY A 77 -16.10 16.18 3.01
C GLY A 77 -16.66 15.41 1.81
N PHE A 78 -16.44 14.10 1.74
CA PHE A 78 -16.95 13.24 0.67
C PHE A 78 -18.36 12.76 1.00
N LYS A 79 -19.35 13.09 0.19
CA LYS A 79 -20.76 12.69 0.38
C LYS A 79 -21.23 11.65 -0.64
N ASN A 80 -20.71 11.71 -1.86
CA ASN A 80 -21.14 10.89 -2.99
C ASN A 80 -20.10 9.83 -3.36
N THR A 81 -18.83 10.07 -3.06
CA THR A 81 -17.71 9.19 -3.43
C THR A 81 -17.37 8.25 -2.29
N LYS A 82 -17.14 6.98 -2.62
CA LYS A 82 -16.67 5.98 -1.67
C LYS A 82 -15.25 6.30 -1.20
N LEU A 83 -14.97 6.04 0.08
CA LEU A 83 -13.63 6.09 0.62
C LEU A 83 -13.00 4.71 0.66
N GLN A 84 -11.78 4.61 0.18
CA GLN A 84 -11.02 3.38 0.13
C GLN A 84 -9.76 3.47 0.98
N MET A 85 -9.41 2.36 1.62
CA MET A 85 -8.14 2.19 2.32
C MET A 85 -7.34 1.00 1.80
N LEU A 86 -6.01 1.08 1.95
CA LEU A 86 -5.11 -0.05 1.75
C LEU A 86 -4.87 -0.77 3.08
N PHE A 87 -5.01 -2.12 3.07
CA PHE A 87 -4.91 -2.98 4.23
C PHE A 87 -4.00 -4.19 3.95
N ARG A 88 -3.04 -4.47 4.83
CA ARG A 88 -2.03 -5.51 4.63
C ARG A 88 -2.44 -6.86 5.24
N GLY A 89 -3.65 -7.34 4.95
CA GLY A 89 -4.14 -8.61 5.49
C GLY A 89 -3.90 -8.74 6.99
N GLN A 90 -3.31 -9.85 7.43
CA GLN A 90 -3.04 -10.09 8.85
C GLN A 90 -2.08 -9.08 9.50
N ASN A 91 -1.32 -8.32 8.69
CA ASN A 91 -0.42 -7.29 9.20
C ASN A 91 -1.10 -5.93 9.40
N ILE A 92 -2.36 -5.78 9.06
CA ILE A 92 -3.16 -4.54 9.17
C ILE A 92 -2.46 -3.37 8.43
N LEU A 93 -1.75 -2.51 9.15
CA LEU A 93 -0.89 -1.44 8.63
C LEU A 93 0.56 -1.59 9.11
N GLY A 94 0.86 -2.64 9.87
CA GLY A 94 2.17 -2.93 10.45
C GLY A 94 3.05 -3.82 9.58
N TYR A 95 4.10 -4.36 10.19
CA TYR A 95 5.14 -5.16 9.54
C TYR A 95 5.23 -6.58 10.09
N LYS A 96 4.34 -6.96 10.99
CA LYS A 96 4.20 -8.31 11.57
C LYS A 96 2.72 -8.71 11.55
N PRO A 97 2.39 -10.01 11.59
CA PRO A 97 1.02 -10.45 11.77
C PRO A 97 0.48 -10.07 13.16
N TYR A 98 -0.82 -9.74 13.21
CA TYR A 98 -1.58 -9.48 14.43
C TYR A 98 -2.60 -10.60 14.66
N PRO A 99 -3.06 -10.83 15.91
CA PRO A 99 -4.16 -11.75 16.20
C PRO A 99 -5.46 -11.32 15.52
N ASP A 100 -6.34 -12.29 15.33
CA ASP A 100 -7.61 -12.07 14.62
C ASP A 100 -8.50 -11.02 15.30
N ASP A 101 -8.56 -10.98 16.64
CA ASP A 101 -9.33 -10.00 17.40
C ASP A 101 -8.91 -8.54 17.11
N VAL A 102 -7.60 -8.30 16.94
CA VAL A 102 -7.08 -6.98 16.57
C VAL A 102 -7.43 -6.64 15.12
N VAL A 103 -7.33 -7.62 14.19
CA VAL A 103 -7.72 -7.43 12.78
C VAL A 103 -9.19 -7.10 12.65
N GLU A 104 -10.06 -7.88 13.29
CA GLU A 104 -11.52 -7.67 13.28
C GLU A 104 -11.89 -6.30 13.83
N TYR A 105 -11.32 -5.92 14.97
CA TYR A 105 -11.61 -4.63 15.59
C TYR A 105 -11.11 -3.45 14.75
N PHE A 106 -9.94 -3.60 14.09
CA PHE A 106 -9.43 -2.55 13.20
C PHE A 106 -10.35 -2.36 11.97
N VAL A 107 -10.82 -3.44 11.37
CA VAL A 107 -11.78 -3.38 10.26
C VAL A 107 -13.08 -2.71 10.70
N GLN A 108 -13.64 -3.15 11.83
CA GLN A 108 -14.88 -2.57 12.40
C GLN A 108 -14.73 -1.06 12.58
N LYS A 109 -13.65 -0.59 13.22
CA LYS A 109 -13.41 0.83 13.46
C LYS A 109 -13.13 1.60 12.16
N SER A 110 -12.47 1.00 11.18
CA SER A 110 -12.24 1.64 9.88
C SER A 110 -13.56 1.94 9.16
N ILE A 111 -14.47 0.98 9.12
CA ILE A 111 -15.79 1.14 8.49
C ILE A 111 -16.64 2.13 9.28
N ALA A 112 -16.67 2.01 10.61
CA ALA A 112 -17.40 2.93 11.49
C ALA A 112 -16.95 4.39 11.34
N ASN A 113 -15.67 4.64 11.03
CA ASN A 113 -15.11 5.96 10.79
C ASN A 113 -15.19 6.42 9.32
N GLY A 114 -15.83 5.64 8.43
CA GLY A 114 -16.24 6.11 7.10
C GLY A 114 -15.55 5.45 5.91
N ILE A 115 -14.79 4.36 6.09
CA ILE A 115 -14.26 3.57 4.98
C ILE A 115 -15.38 2.72 4.37
N ASP A 116 -15.53 2.79 3.05
CA ASP A 116 -16.48 1.97 2.28
C ASP A 116 -15.81 0.74 1.64
N VAL A 117 -14.55 0.89 1.20
CA VAL A 117 -13.81 -0.16 0.48
C VAL A 117 -12.51 -0.46 1.21
N ILE A 118 -12.33 -1.71 1.61
CA ILE A 118 -11.05 -2.18 2.17
C ILE A 118 -10.33 -3.00 1.10
N ARG A 119 -9.22 -2.44 0.57
CA ARG A 119 -8.32 -3.13 -0.35
C ARG A 119 -7.32 -3.93 0.46
N ILE A 120 -7.50 -5.23 0.48
CA ILE A 120 -6.76 -6.18 1.32
C ILE A 120 -5.72 -6.89 0.46
N PHE A 121 -4.44 -6.88 0.86
CA PHE A 121 -3.39 -7.64 0.18
C PHE A 121 -2.49 -8.39 1.15
N ASP A 122 -1.88 -9.46 0.68
CA ASP A 122 -0.79 -10.14 1.36
C ASP A 122 0.51 -10.05 0.55
N CYS A 123 1.64 -9.87 1.23
CA CYS A 123 2.93 -9.71 0.56
C CYS A 123 3.44 -10.97 -0.13
N LEU A 124 2.92 -12.14 0.23
CA LEU A 124 3.25 -13.43 -0.36
C LEU A 124 2.14 -13.95 -1.29
N ASN A 125 1.00 -13.25 -1.39
CA ASN A 125 -0.26 -13.73 -1.97
C ASN A 125 -0.79 -15.00 -1.28
N ASP A 126 -0.51 -15.16 0.02
CA ASP A 126 -1.08 -16.22 0.84
C ASP A 126 -2.50 -15.85 1.27
N LEU A 127 -3.50 -16.39 0.56
CA LEU A 127 -4.90 -16.04 0.76
C LEU A 127 -5.40 -16.37 2.19
N ARG A 128 -4.76 -17.27 2.91
CA ARG A 128 -5.11 -17.60 4.30
C ARG A 128 -4.95 -16.39 5.23
N ASN A 129 -4.00 -15.48 4.92
CA ASN A 129 -3.77 -14.26 5.67
C ASN A 129 -4.80 -13.15 5.40
N LEU A 130 -5.74 -13.38 4.48
CA LEU A 130 -6.73 -12.38 4.06
C LEU A 130 -8.13 -12.67 4.61
N GLN A 131 -8.44 -13.93 4.93
CA GLN A 131 -9.80 -14.38 5.24
C GLN A 131 -10.43 -13.60 6.40
N THR A 132 -9.73 -13.45 7.52
CA THR A 132 -10.24 -12.70 8.69
C THR A 132 -10.63 -11.25 8.32
N ALA A 133 -9.81 -10.57 7.52
CA ALA A 133 -10.11 -9.21 7.09
C ALA A 133 -11.30 -9.16 6.10
N VAL A 134 -11.43 -10.14 5.21
CA VAL A 134 -12.58 -10.26 4.30
C VAL A 134 -13.87 -10.46 5.10
N ASP A 135 -13.87 -11.45 5.99
CA ASP A 135 -15.06 -11.79 6.80
C ASP A 135 -15.49 -10.62 7.68
N ALA A 136 -14.54 -9.95 8.34
CA ALA A 136 -14.80 -8.76 9.14
C ALA A 136 -15.37 -7.62 8.28
N THR A 137 -14.80 -7.38 7.09
CA THR A 137 -15.30 -6.33 6.17
C THR A 137 -16.73 -6.61 5.75
N LYS A 138 -17.05 -7.85 5.39
CA LYS A 138 -18.41 -8.25 5.00
C LYS A 138 -19.39 -8.17 6.17
N LYS A 139 -18.98 -8.57 7.35
CA LYS A 139 -19.78 -8.48 8.59
C LYS A 139 -20.17 -7.04 8.91
N GLU A 140 -19.26 -6.09 8.72
CA GLU A 140 -19.49 -4.66 8.98
C GLU A 140 -20.16 -3.93 7.79
N GLY A 141 -20.51 -4.65 6.71
CA GLY A 141 -21.21 -4.10 5.54
C GLY A 141 -20.30 -3.33 4.56
N GLY A 142 -19.00 -3.43 4.69
CA GLY A 142 -18.02 -2.85 3.77
C GLY A 142 -17.84 -3.67 2.50
N HIS A 143 -17.16 -3.08 1.50
CA HIS A 143 -16.74 -3.74 0.26
C HIS A 143 -15.34 -4.34 0.45
N ALA A 144 -15.25 -5.66 0.41
CA ALA A 144 -13.99 -6.39 0.51
C ALA A 144 -13.36 -6.55 -0.89
N GLN A 145 -12.27 -5.81 -1.15
CA GLN A 145 -11.48 -5.96 -2.36
C GLN A 145 -10.18 -6.69 -2.05
N ILE A 146 -9.92 -7.83 -2.68
CA ILE A 146 -8.61 -8.49 -2.57
C ILE A 146 -7.68 -8.01 -3.67
N ALA A 147 -6.49 -7.56 -3.28
CA ALA A 147 -5.46 -7.14 -4.20
C ALA A 147 -4.41 -8.25 -4.38
N LEU A 148 -4.24 -8.67 -5.63
CA LEU A 148 -3.17 -9.56 -6.07
C LEU A 148 -1.87 -8.75 -6.15
N SER A 149 -0.89 -9.06 -5.33
CA SER A 149 0.46 -8.48 -5.44
C SER A 149 1.11 -8.99 -6.72
N TYR A 150 0.97 -8.20 -7.81
CA TYR A 150 1.44 -8.60 -9.13
C TYR A 150 2.97 -8.62 -9.19
N THR A 151 3.48 -9.67 -9.75
CA THR A 151 4.91 -9.83 -10.03
C THR A 151 5.12 -10.78 -11.21
N ILE A 152 6.34 -10.86 -11.72
CA ILE A 152 6.75 -11.74 -12.80
C ILE A 152 7.71 -12.81 -12.29
N GLY A 153 7.74 -13.94 -12.96
CA GLY A 153 8.55 -15.11 -12.64
C GLY A 153 7.88 -16.41 -13.10
N ASP A 154 8.66 -17.50 -13.14
CA ASP A 154 8.19 -18.79 -13.67
C ASP A 154 6.99 -19.38 -12.91
N ALA A 155 6.82 -19.00 -11.63
CA ALA A 155 5.69 -19.46 -10.82
C ALA A 155 4.40 -18.69 -11.09
N TYR A 156 4.50 -17.47 -11.61
CA TYR A 156 3.37 -16.54 -11.78
C TYR A 156 2.76 -16.66 -13.18
N THR A 157 2.32 -17.87 -13.53
CA THR A 157 1.68 -18.18 -14.82
C THR A 157 0.24 -17.65 -14.89
N LEU A 158 -0.32 -17.59 -16.10
CA LEU A 158 -1.74 -17.24 -16.24
C LEU A 158 -2.67 -18.21 -15.48
N ASP A 159 -2.30 -19.50 -15.40
CA ASP A 159 -3.08 -20.47 -14.64
C ASP A 159 -2.98 -20.26 -13.13
N TYR A 160 -1.82 -19.82 -12.63
CA TYR A 160 -1.68 -19.36 -11.25
C TYR A 160 -2.64 -18.20 -10.96
N TRP A 161 -2.66 -17.16 -11.81
CA TRP A 161 -3.52 -15.99 -11.60
C TRP A 161 -5.01 -16.34 -11.73
N LYS A 162 -5.40 -17.16 -12.69
CA LYS A 162 -6.78 -17.66 -12.84
C LYS A 162 -7.25 -18.43 -11.59
N LYS A 163 -6.42 -19.36 -11.12
CA LYS A 163 -6.73 -20.13 -9.91
C LYS A 163 -6.87 -19.23 -8.69
N THR A 164 -5.95 -18.28 -8.53
CA THR A 164 -5.98 -17.31 -7.41
C THR A 164 -7.23 -16.45 -7.45
N ALA A 165 -7.60 -15.91 -8.63
CA ALA A 165 -8.82 -15.13 -8.79
C ALA A 165 -10.10 -15.91 -8.42
N LYS A 166 -10.18 -17.18 -8.86
CA LYS A 166 -11.30 -18.05 -8.51
C LYS A 166 -11.38 -18.31 -6.99
N ASN A 167 -10.27 -18.59 -6.35
CA ASN A 167 -10.21 -18.75 -4.90
C ASN A 167 -10.66 -17.48 -4.16
N ILE A 168 -10.28 -16.30 -4.67
CA ILE A 168 -10.69 -15.00 -4.11
C ILE A 168 -12.21 -14.81 -4.19
N GLU A 169 -12.82 -15.17 -5.31
CA GLU A 169 -14.27 -15.12 -5.46
C GLU A 169 -14.95 -16.11 -4.49
N GLU A 170 -14.41 -17.33 -4.35
CA GLU A 170 -14.88 -18.33 -3.39
C GLU A 170 -14.75 -17.88 -1.92
N MET A 171 -13.78 -17.03 -1.60
CA MET A 171 -13.63 -16.39 -0.28
C MET A 171 -14.70 -15.33 0.02
N GLY A 172 -15.52 -14.95 -0.96
CA GLY A 172 -16.57 -13.95 -0.79
C GLY A 172 -16.13 -12.51 -0.99
N ALA A 173 -14.99 -12.25 -1.63
CA ALA A 173 -14.57 -10.91 -2.00
C ALA A 173 -15.54 -10.29 -3.02
N ASP A 174 -15.72 -8.96 -2.95
CA ASP A 174 -16.60 -8.21 -3.84
C ASP A 174 -15.91 -7.76 -5.14
N SER A 175 -14.59 -7.66 -5.16
CA SER A 175 -13.79 -7.34 -6.33
C SER A 175 -12.33 -7.76 -6.17
N ILE A 176 -11.60 -7.81 -7.29
CA ILE A 176 -10.17 -8.11 -7.35
C ILE A 176 -9.42 -6.89 -7.86
N CYS A 177 -8.30 -6.54 -7.23
CA CYS A 177 -7.36 -5.54 -7.75
C CYS A 177 -6.08 -6.25 -8.21
N ILE A 178 -5.68 -6.07 -9.47
CA ILE A 178 -4.32 -6.39 -9.92
C ILE A 178 -3.43 -5.24 -9.42
N LYS A 179 -2.61 -5.50 -8.39
CA LYS A 179 -1.77 -4.46 -7.77
C LYS A 179 -0.32 -4.57 -8.23
N ASP A 180 0.00 -3.79 -9.26
CA ASP A 180 1.34 -3.71 -9.85
C ASP A 180 2.12 -2.52 -9.25
N MET A 181 2.71 -2.73 -8.08
CA MET A 181 3.45 -1.71 -7.35
C MET A 181 4.78 -1.32 -7.97
N ALA A 182 5.33 -2.14 -8.83
CA ALA A 182 6.63 -1.91 -9.45
C ALA A 182 6.53 -1.43 -10.91
N GLY A 183 5.33 -1.38 -11.50
CA GLY A 183 5.13 -1.03 -12.91
C GLY A 183 5.68 -2.11 -13.86
N LEU A 184 5.52 -3.38 -13.48
CA LEU A 184 6.04 -4.54 -14.23
C LEU A 184 5.07 -5.02 -15.31
N LEU A 185 3.80 -4.70 -15.19
CA LEU A 185 2.77 -5.15 -16.13
C LEU A 185 2.85 -4.34 -17.42
N VAL A 186 3.39 -4.96 -18.46
CA VAL A 186 3.49 -4.35 -19.80
C VAL A 186 2.18 -4.50 -20.58
N PRO A 187 1.90 -3.65 -21.60
CA PRO A 187 0.61 -3.59 -22.26
C PRO A 187 0.07 -4.92 -22.81
N ASN A 188 0.92 -5.71 -23.49
CA ASN A 188 0.49 -7.01 -24.04
C ASN A 188 0.18 -8.03 -22.95
N GLU A 189 0.96 -8.04 -21.87
CA GLU A 189 0.68 -8.92 -20.73
C GLU A 189 -0.58 -8.48 -19.97
N ALA A 190 -0.87 -7.17 -19.92
CA ALA A 190 -2.13 -6.67 -19.37
C ALA A 190 -3.34 -7.23 -20.14
N THR A 191 -3.29 -7.22 -21.48
CA THR A 191 -4.35 -7.84 -22.30
C THR A 191 -4.50 -9.33 -21.96
N ARG A 192 -3.41 -10.07 -21.91
CA ARG A 192 -3.44 -11.53 -21.63
C ARG A 192 -3.97 -11.83 -20.23
N LEU A 193 -3.45 -11.11 -19.22
CA LEU A 193 -3.83 -11.31 -17.82
C LEU A 193 -5.30 -10.94 -17.57
N VAL A 194 -5.73 -9.75 -17.99
CA VAL A 194 -7.12 -9.30 -17.81
C VAL A 194 -8.09 -10.24 -18.51
N THR A 195 -7.81 -10.63 -19.78
CA THR A 195 -8.64 -11.59 -20.50
C THR A 195 -8.74 -12.92 -19.74
N ALA A 196 -7.63 -13.43 -19.22
CA ALA A 196 -7.61 -14.69 -18.46
C ALA A 196 -8.40 -14.59 -17.14
N LEU A 197 -8.29 -13.48 -16.43
CA LEU A 197 -9.03 -13.24 -15.20
C LEU A 197 -10.54 -13.09 -15.44
N LYS A 198 -10.94 -12.33 -16.47
CA LYS A 198 -12.35 -12.17 -16.86
C LYS A 198 -13.01 -13.48 -17.30
N GLN A 199 -12.22 -14.49 -17.71
CA GLN A 199 -12.69 -15.85 -17.99
C GLN A 199 -12.78 -16.73 -16.74
N ALA A 200 -12.09 -16.37 -15.65
CA ALA A 200 -11.98 -17.17 -14.45
C ALA A 200 -12.93 -16.72 -13.33
N THR A 201 -13.40 -15.48 -13.34
CA THR A 201 -14.24 -14.88 -12.30
C THR A 201 -15.23 -13.87 -12.87
N ASP A 202 -16.39 -13.76 -12.21
CA ASP A 202 -17.46 -12.81 -12.57
C ASP A 202 -17.38 -11.50 -11.77
N ILE A 203 -16.63 -11.45 -10.67
CA ILE A 203 -16.51 -10.22 -9.89
C ILE A 203 -15.67 -9.17 -10.60
N PRO A 204 -15.90 -7.86 -10.31
CA PRO A 204 -15.19 -6.76 -10.95
C PRO A 204 -13.67 -6.84 -10.76
N ILE A 205 -12.94 -6.47 -11.81
CA ILE A 205 -11.48 -6.43 -11.80
C ILE A 205 -11.02 -4.97 -11.91
N GLU A 206 -10.15 -4.58 -10.98
CA GLU A 206 -9.47 -3.30 -10.95
C GLU A 206 -7.99 -3.47 -11.29
N LEU A 207 -7.40 -2.52 -12.00
CA LEU A 207 -5.97 -2.47 -12.23
C LEU A 207 -5.36 -1.23 -11.60
N HIS A 208 -4.40 -1.47 -10.72
CA HIS A 208 -3.53 -0.47 -10.12
C HIS A 208 -2.10 -0.71 -10.63
N THR A 209 -1.50 0.24 -11.33
CA THR A 209 -0.09 0.15 -11.75
C THR A 209 0.65 1.45 -11.52
N HIS A 210 1.92 1.34 -11.08
CA HIS A 210 2.83 2.47 -10.96
C HIS A 210 3.48 2.78 -12.31
N TYR A 211 3.82 4.05 -12.53
CA TYR A 211 4.37 4.52 -13.80
C TYR A 211 5.91 4.39 -13.88
N THR A 212 6.52 3.68 -12.95
CA THR A 212 7.99 3.61 -12.77
C THR A 212 8.74 3.17 -14.03
N SER A 213 8.18 2.22 -14.78
CA SER A 213 8.75 1.74 -16.07
C SER A 213 8.42 2.65 -17.26
N GLY A 214 7.45 3.56 -17.13
CA GLY A 214 6.99 4.46 -18.19
C GLY A 214 5.88 3.91 -19.08
N VAL A 215 5.43 2.66 -18.89
CA VAL A 215 4.41 2.02 -19.73
C VAL A 215 2.98 2.09 -19.17
N GLY A 216 2.78 2.58 -17.94
CA GLY A 216 1.54 2.48 -17.18
C GLY A 216 0.28 2.96 -17.91
N GLY A 217 0.34 4.10 -18.61
CA GLY A 217 -0.81 4.60 -19.39
C GLY A 217 -1.18 3.67 -20.56
N MET A 218 -0.19 3.14 -21.27
CA MET A 218 -0.40 2.16 -22.36
C MET A 218 -0.92 0.83 -21.80
N THR A 219 -0.46 0.44 -20.61
CA THR A 219 -0.93 -0.75 -19.88
C THR A 219 -2.40 -0.59 -19.53
N TYR A 220 -2.83 0.58 -19.02
CA TYR A 220 -4.24 0.86 -18.73
C TYR A 220 -5.11 0.82 -19.98
N LEU A 221 -4.66 1.44 -21.09
CA LEU A 221 -5.39 1.38 -22.33
C LEU A 221 -5.66 -0.07 -22.75
N LYS A 222 -4.62 -0.91 -22.76
CA LYS A 222 -4.72 -2.33 -23.13
C LYS A 222 -5.55 -3.17 -22.15
N ALA A 223 -5.49 -2.86 -20.87
CA ALA A 223 -6.30 -3.52 -19.85
C ALA A 223 -7.80 -3.18 -20.00
N VAL A 224 -8.12 -1.91 -20.27
CA VAL A 224 -9.52 -1.47 -20.49
C VAL A 224 -10.09 -2.09 -21.76
N GLU A 225 -9.33 -2.10 -22.85
CA GLU A 225 -9.72 -2.82 -24.08
C GLU A 225 -9.94 -4.33 -23.85
N ALA A 226 -9.22 -4.93 -22.91
CA ALA A 226 -9.37 -6.35 -22.54
C ALA A 226 -10.52 -6.62 -21.54
N GLY A 227 -11.17 -5.56 -21.02
CA GLY A 227 -12.36 -5.67 -20.18
C GLY A 227 -12.15 -5.43 -18.68
N VAL A 228 -11.03 -4.80 -18.26
CA VAL A 228 -10.89 -4.34 -16.87
C VAL A 228 -11.99 -3.32 -16.56
N ASP A 229 -12.55 -3.39 -15.35
CA ASP A 229 -13.72 -2.59 -14.99
C ASP A 229 -13.34 -1.24 -14.35
N ILE A 230 -12.19 -1.20 -13.65
CA ILE A 230 -11.75 -0.06 -12.84
C ILE A 230 -10.24 0.12 -12.99
N ILE A 231 -9.76 1.37 -13.03
CA ILE A 231 -8.34 1.70 -13.01
C ILE A 231 -8.04 2.79 -11.97
N ASP A 232 -6.82 2.76 -11.40
CA ASP A 232 -6.33 3.78 -10.46
C ASP A 232 -5.56 4.87 -11.19
N THR A 233 -5.96 6.13 -11.05
CA THR A 233 -5.27 7.26 -11.68
C THR A 233 -5.10 8.42 -10.71
N ALA A 234 -3.93 9.06 -10.71
CA ALA A 234 -3.64 10.20 -9.84
C ALA A 234 -3.78 11.54 -10.59
N MET A 235 -4.09 12.63 -9.88
CA MET A 235 -4.09 13.98 -10.47
C MET A 235 -2.69 14.34 -10.95
N SER A 236 -2.58 15.00 -12.11
CA SER A 236 -1.32 15.21 -12.82
C SER A 236 -0.18 15.79 -11.96
N PRO A 237 -0.39 16.71 -10.99
CA PRO A 237 0.69 17.17 -10.13
C PRO A 237 1.30 16.07 -9.24
N PHE A 238 0.54 15.03 -8.93
CA PHE A 238 0.97 13.87 -8.14
C PHE A 238 0.93 12.55 -8.93
N ALA A 239 0.91 12.62 -10.25
CA ALA A 239 0.96 11.45 -11.14
C ALA A 239 2.36 11.21 -11.70
N MET A 240 2.52 10.09 -12.42
CA MET A 240 3.72 9.70 -13.16
C MET A 240 4.91 9.31 -12.25
N GLY A 241 6.05 9.01 -12.83
CA GLY A 241 7.23 8.56 -12.09
C GLY A 241 6.93 7.33 -11.24
N THR A 242 7.15 7.41 -9.93
CA THR A 242 6.83 6.32 -8.99
C THR A 242 5.36 6.28 -8.55
N SER A 243 4.52 7.20 -9.05
CA SER A 243 3.07 7.23 -8.82
C SER A 243 2.31 6.55 -9.99
N GLN A 244 1.02 6.81 -10.13
CA GLN A 244 0.14 6.23 -11.14
C GLN A 244 0.03 7.12 -12.39
N PRO A 245 -0.54 6.63 -13.51
CA PRO A 245 -0.90 7.45 -14.66
C PRO A 245 -1.84 8.60 -14.28
N ALA A 246 -1.77 9.72 -15.05
CA ALA A 246 -2.55 10.91 -14.76
C ALA A 246 -4.04 10.73 -15.12
N THR A 247 -4.92 11.15 -14.21
CA THR A 247 -6.39 11.07 -14.36
C THR A 247 -6.87 11.82 -15.59
N GLU A 248 -6.43 13.07 -15.78
CA GLU A 248 -6.84 13.94 -16.90
C GLU A 248 -6.45 13.31 -18.24
N VAL A 249 -5.26 12.69 -18.30
CA VAL A 249 -4.74 12.03 -19.49
C VAL A 249 -5.56 10.79 -19.82
N MET A 250 -5.84 9.96 -18.81
CA MET A 250 -6.63 8.74 -19.03
C MET A 250 -8.09 9.05 -19.38
N ALA A 251 -8.71 10.04 -18.73
CA ALA A 251 -10.06 10.49 -19.08
C ALA A 251 -10.13 10.99 -20.53
N GLU A 252 -9.13 11.75 -20.99
CA GLU A 252 -9.03 12.19 -22.38
C GLU A 252 -8.77 11.04 -23.35
N THR A 253 -7.94 10.06 -22.96
CA THR A 253 -7.65 8.86 -23.76
C THR A 253 -8.91 8.07 -24.09
N PHE A 254 -9.86 7.99 -23.16
CA PHE A 254 -11.12 7.26 -23.35
C PHE A 254 -12.27 8.10 -23.89
N ARG A 255 -12.09 9.42 -24.02
CA ARG A 255 -13.15 10.33 -24.51
C ARG A 255 -13.66 9.91 -25.87
N GLY A 256 -14.99 9.82 -26.00
CA GLY A 256 -15.68 9.46 -27.24
C GLY A 256 -15.59 7.99 -27.63
N THR A 257 -14.97 7.14 -26.79
CA THR A 257 -15.00 5.68 -26.93
C THR A 257 -16.13 5.07 -26.12
N GLU A 258 -16.32 3.76 -26.21
CA GLU A 258 -17.27 3.03 -25.33
C GLU A 258 -16.88 3.07 -23.85
N PHE A 259 -15.62 3.34 -23.55
CA PHE A 259 -15.03 3.40 -22.20
C PHE A 259 -15.04 4.80 -21.59
N ASP A 260 -15.60 5.79 -22.29
CA ASP A 260 -15.61 7.20 -21.87
C ASP A 260 -16.12 7.36 -20.43
N THR A 261 -15.28 7.94 -19.58
CA THR A 261 -15.57 8.17 -18.14
C THR A 261 -16.68 9.21 -17.93
N GLY A 262 -16.88 10.10 -18.91
CA GLY A 262 -17.79 11.24 -18.80
C GLY A 262 -17.29 12.35 -17.86
N PHE A 263 -16.03 12.31 -17.42
CA PHE A 263 -15.49 13.33 -16.52
C PHE A 263 -15.38 14.71 -17.17
N ASP A 264 -15.71 15.74 -16.39
CA ASP A 264 -15.51 17.14 -16.80
C ASP A 264 -14.03 17.52 -16.71
N GLN A 265 -13.37 17.70 -17.86
CA GLN A 265 -11.97 18.10 -17.95
C GLN A 265 -11.68 19.47 -17.31
N LYS A 266 -12.67 20.37 -17.30
CA LYS A 266 -12.51 21.66 -16.63
C LYS A 266 -12.40 21.47 -15.13
N LEU A 267 -13.28 20.66 -14.53
CA LEU A 267 -13.25 20.33 -13.11
C LEU A 267 -11.94 19.61 -12.75
N LEU A 268 -11.49 18.64 -13.55
CA LEU A 268 -10.20 17.99 -13.37
C LEU A 268 -9.05 18.98 -13.41
N GLY A 269 -9.07 19.94 -14.34
CA GLY A 269 -8.10 21.01 -14.44
C GLY A 269 -8.05 21.89 -13.18
N GLU A 270 -9.21 22.27 -12.64
CA GLU A 270 -9.29 23.05 -11.39
C GLU A 270 -8.72 22.27 -10.19
N ILE A 271 -8.94 20.96 -10.13
CA ILE A 271 -8.35 20.11 -9.08
C ILE A 271 -6.83 20.00 -9.26
N ALA A 272 -6.36 19.84 -10.49
CA ALA A 272 -4.93 19.83 -10.79
C ALA A 272 -4.25 21.15 -10.40
N ASP A 273 -4.88 22.28 -10.71
CA ASP A 273 -4.36 23.61 -10.36
C ASP A 273 -4.27 23.82 -8.83
N TYR A 274 -5.19 23.22 -8.07
CA TYR A 274 -5.09 23.22 -6.61
C TYR A 274 -3.85 22.46 -6.09
N PHE A 275 -3.56 21.30 -6.66
CA PHE A 275 -2.43 20.46 -6.23
C PHE A 275 -1.07 20.98 -6.73
N ARG A 276 -1.03 21.84 -7.74
CA ARG A 276 0.21 22.37 -8.34
C ARG A 276 1.09 23.12 -7.34
N PRO A 277 0.61 24.13 -6.59
CA PRO A 277 1.43 24.81 -5.58
C PRO A 277 1.86 23.89 -4.44
N ILE A 278 1.05 22.89 -4.09
CA ILE A 278 1.42 21.86 -3.08
C ILE A 278 2.61 21.04 -3.59
N ARG A 279 2.58 20.61 -4.86
CA ARG A 279 3.73 19.95 -5.50
C ARG A 279 4.97 20.82 -5.47
N GLU A 280 4.85 22.09 -5.88
CA GLU A 280 5.97 23.03 -5.91
C GLU A 280 6.61 23.24 -4.54
N LYS A 281 5.81 23.33 -3.48
CA LYS A 281 6.27 23.36 -2.08
C LYS A 281 7.14 22.13 -1.77
N TYR A 282 6.70 20.92 -2.15
CA TYR A 282 7.42 19.69 -1.86
C TYR A 282 8.66 19.48 -2.73
N ILE A 283 8.70 20.04 -3.93
CA ILE A 283 9.91 20.12 -4.75
C ILE A 283 10.91 21.09 -4.09
N ALA A 284 10.46 22.29 -3.70
CA ALA A 284 11.30 23.33 -3.14
C ALA A 284 11.97 22.91 -1.81
N ASN A 285 11.27 22.13 -0.96
CA ASN A 285 11.82 21.63 0.29
C ASN A 285 12.61 20.32 0.14
N GLY A 286 12.76 19.79 -1.10
CA GLY A 286 13.54 18.60 -1.42
C GLY A 286 12.85 17.26 -1.12
N LEU A 287 11.64 17.27 -0.58
CA LEU A 287 10.92 16.04 -0.25
C LEU A 287 10.45 15.28 -1.51
N MET A 288 10.00 16.01 -2.54
CA MET A 288 9.74 15.47 -3.86
C MET A 288 11.02 15.51 -4.70
N SER A 289 11.80 14.44 -4.58
CA SER A 289 13.09 14.34 -5.29
C SER A 289 12.89 14.13 -6.80
N PRO A 290 13.73 14.71 -7.69
CA PRO A 290 13.74 14.38 -9.11
C PRO A 290 13.87 12.89 -9.42
N LYS A 291 14.48 12.09 -8.52
CA LYS A 291 14.63 10.64 -8.67
C LYS A 291 13.28 9.89 -8.73
N VAL A 292 12.24 10.41 -8.09
CA VAL A 292 10.90 9.77 -8.08
C VAL A 292 10.00 10.29 -9.22
N LEU A 293 10.40 11.33 -9.92
CA LEU A 293 9.62 11.94 -11.01
C LEU A 293 9.93 11.34 -12.38
N GLY A 294 11.08 10.68 -12.52
CA GLY A 294 11.49 10.05 -13.77
C GLY A 294 10.93 8.65 -13.96
N VAL A 295 11.10 8.13 -15.18
CA VAL A 295 10.80 6.73 -15.52
C VAL A 295 12.10 5.97 -15.76
N ASN A 296 12.11 4.66 -15.44
CA ASN A 296 13.27 3.81 -15.66
C ASN A 296 12.85 2.42 -16.15
N ILE A 297 13.00 2.18 -17.45
CA ILE A 297 12.65 0.88 -18.05
C ILE A 297 13.44 -0.30 -17.46
N LYS A 298 14.60 -0.04 -16.85
CA LYS A 298 15.38 -1.09 -16.18
C LYS A 298 14.66 -1.70 -14.97
N THR A 299 13.61 -1.06 -14.47
CA THR A 299 12.71 -1.63 -13.46
C THR A 299 12.17 -3.00 -13.90
N LEU A 300 11.90 -3.18 -15.20
CA LEU A 300 11.44 -4.46 -15.76
C LEU A 300 12.50 -5.55 -15.66
N MET A 301 13.80 -5.20 -15.62
CA MET A 301 14.91 -6.13 -15.51
C MET A 301 15.18 -6.54 -14.06
N TYR A 302 15.24 -5.57 -13.15
CA TYR A 302 15.55 -5.81 -11.74
C TYR A 302 14.32 -6.13 -10.89
N GLN A 303 13.11 -5.84 -11.39
CA GLN A 303 11.82 -6.09 -10.73
C GLN A 303 11.69 -5.39 -9.38
N VAL A 304 12.40 -4.29 -9.19
CA VAL A 304 12.48 -3.56 -7.92
C VAL A 304 11.55 -2.34 -7.95
N PRO A 305 10.59 -2.24 -7.00
CA PRO A 305 9.72 -1.07 -6.88
C PRO A 305 10.50 0.22 -6.63
N GLY A 306 9.98 1.36 -7.10
CA GLY A 306 10.62 2.66 -6.95
C GLY A 306 10.96 3.03 -5.50
N GLY A 307 10.06 2.76 -4.56
CA GLY A 307 10.30 2.97 -3.13
C GLY A 307 11.44 2.11 -2.56
N MET A 308 11.57 0.87 -3.05
CA MET A 308 12.69 0.01 -2.66
C MET A 308 14.02 0.54 -3.21
N LEU A 309 14.06 1.02 -4.47
CA LEU A 309 15.26 1.63 -5.05
C LEU A 309 15.75 2.81 -4.21
N SER A 310 14.84 3.71 -3.81
CA SER A 310 15.19 4.85 -2.96
C SER A 310 15.75 4.42 -1.61
N ASN A 311 15.17 3.39 -0.99
CA ASN A 311 15.67 2.84 0.27
C ASN A 311 17.05 2.21 0.12
N LEU A 312 17.31 1.46 -0.96
CA LEU A 312 18.62 0.86 -1.24
C LEU A 312 19.70 1.94 -1.41
N VAL A 313 19.40 3.00 -2.16
CA VAL A 313 20.32 4.13 -2.32
C VAL A 313 20.65 4.74 -0.96
N SER A 314 19.64 5.07 -0.15
CA SER A 314 19.83 5.67 1.17
C SER A 314 20.62 4.77 2.12
N GLN A 315 20.36 3.47 2.13
CA GLN A 315 21.11 2.51 2.95
C GLN A 315 22.59 2.44 2.55
N LEU A 316 22.88 2.40 1.24
CA LEU A 316 24.25 2.36 0.74
C LEU A 316 24.99 3.68 0.97
N GLU A 317 24.33 4.83 0.85
CA GLU A 317 24.89 6.14 1.18
C GLU A 317 25.28 6.21 2.67
N GLN A 318 24.41 5.77 3.57
CA GLN A 318 24.67 5.72 5.02
C GLN A 318 25.85 4.79 5.39
N GLN A 319 26.08 3.75 4.59
CA GLN A 319 27.18 2.81 4.77
C GLN A 319 28.47 3.21 4.00
N GLY A 320 28.46 4.35 3.29
CA GLY A 320 29.58 4.78 2.48
C GLY A 320 29.91 3.84 1.30
N ALA A 321 28.90 3.12 0.80
CA ALA A 321 29.05 2.05 -0.20
C ALA A 321 28.18 2.31 -1.44
N SER A 322 27.98 3.57 -1.84
CA SER A 322 27.15 3.93 -3.00
C SER A 322 27.63 3.33 -4.32
N ASP A 323 28.93 3.02 -4.43
CA ASP A 323 29.55 2.32 -5.56
C ASP A 323 29.03 0.88 -5.73
N LYS A 324 28.51 0.26 -4.68
CA LYS A 324 27.97 -1.10 -4.67
C LYS A 324 26.53 -1.22 -5.18
N PHE A 325 25.90 -0.13 -5.56
CA PHE A 325 24.49 -0.08 -5.92
C PHE A 325 24.10 -1.11 -6.99
N TYR A 326 24.88 -1.23 -8.06
CA TYR A 326 24.58 -2.18 -9.14
C TYR A 326 24.79 -3.63 -8.70
N GLU A 327 25.80 -3.93 -7.87
CA GLU A 327 26.01 -5.27 -7.30
C GLU A 327 24.80 -5.68 -6.44
N VAL A 328 24.24 -4.75 -5.66
CA VAL A 328 23.02 -5.00 -4.87
C VAL A 328 21.82 -5.26 -5.77
N LEU A 329 21.63 -4.50 -6.84
CA LEU A 329 20.54 -4.73 -7.80
C LEU A 329 20.62 -6.11 -8.46
N GLU A 330 21.83 -6.62 -8.74
CA GLU A 330 22.03 -7.97 -9.25
C GLU A 330 21.84 -9.07 -8.19
N GLU A 331 22.02 -8.74 -6.90
CA GLU A 331 21.82 -9.66 -5.79
C GLU A 331 20.35 -9.81 -5.40
N VAL A 332 19.52 -8.76 -5.56
CA VAL A 332 18.08 -8.77 -5.23
C VAL A 332 17.32 -9.95 -5.86
N PRO A 333 17.41 -10.23 -7.17
CA PRO A 333 16.74 -11.39 -7.78
C PRO A 333 17.20 -12.74 -7.21
N LYS A 334 18.47 -12.85 -6.81
CA LYS A 334 19.03 -14.07 -6.22
C LYS A 334 18.48 -14.32 -4.82
N VAL A 335 18.44 -13.28 -3.99
CA VAL A 335 17.81 -13.35 -2.64
C VAL A 335 16.33 -13.65 -2.76
N ARG A 336 15.62 -12.97 -3.69
CA ARG A 336 14.21 -13.23 -3.97
C ARG A 336 13.95 -14.69 -4.32
N LYS A 337 14.79 -15.28 -5.19
CA LYS A 337 14.70 -16.69 -5.55
C LYS A 337 14.92 -17.62 -4.36
N ASP A 338 15.92 -17.33 -3.53
CA ASP A 338 16.22 -18.12 -2.33
C ASP A 338 15.08 -18.06 -1.30
N PHE A 339 14.33 -16.96 -1.27
CA PHE A 339 13.19 -16.74 -0.36
C PHE A 339 11.85 -17.25 -0.94
N GLY A 340 11.86 -18.05 -2.00
CA GLY A 340 10.66 -18.66 -2.58
C GLY A 340 9.88 -17.75 -3.53
N GLU A 341 10.55 -16.81 -4.16
CA GLU A 341 10.05 -15.90 -5.19
C GLU A 341 8.87 -14.99 -4.71
N PRO A 342 8.93 -14.37 -3.51
CA PRO A 342 7.85 -13.49 -3.07
C PRO A 342 7.68 -12.29 -4.02
N PRO A 343 6.48 -11.72 -4.16
CA PRO A 343 6.33 -10.39 -4.74
C PRO A 343 7.14 -9.36 -3.95
N LEU A 344 7.69 -8.33 -4.62
CA LEU A 344 8.42 -7.26 -3.95
C LEU A 344 7.49 -6.11 -3.59
N VAL A 345 6.71 -6.31 -2.54
CA VAL A 345 5.80 -5.35 -1.92
C VAL A 345 6.12 -5.24 -0.43
N THR A 346 5.57 -4.26 0.29
CA THR A 346 5.79 -4.15 1.76
C THR A 346 5.14 -5.33 2.50
N PRO A 347 5.86 -6.04 3.42
CA PRO A 347 7.24 -5.82 3.84
C PRO A 347 8.30 -6.65 3.07
N SER A 348 7.92 -7.58 2.20
CA SER A 348 8.86 -8.52 1.53
C SER A 348 9.94 -7.79 0.73
N SER A 349 9.62 -6.64 0.09
CA SER A 349 10.61 -5.83 -0.63
C SER A 349 11.72 -5.30 0.28
N GLN A 350 11.38 -4.88 1.49
CA GLN A 350 12.35 -4.40 2.47
C GLN A 350 13.23 -5.56 2.98
N ILE A 351 12.62 -6.71 3.27
CA ILE A 351 13.32 -7.92 3.73
C ILE A 351 14.35 -8.36 2.70
N VAL A 352 13.91 -8.54 1.44
CA VAL A 352 14.78 -8.95 0.33
C VAL A 352 15.87 -7.91 0.06
N GLY A 353 15.51 -6.62 0.05
CA GLY A 353 16.45 -5.53 -0.22
C GLY A 353 17.54 -5.43 0.82
N THR A 354 17.18 -5.39 2.10
CA THR A 354 18.16 -5.31 3.20
C THR A 354 19.06 -6.54 3.22
N GLN A 355 18.53 -7.73 2.96
CA GLN A 355 19.36 -8.94 2.88
C GLN A 355 20.32 -8.88 1.69
N ALA A 356 19.91 -8.37 0.52
CA ALA A 356 20.78 -8.20 -0.64
C ALA A 356 21.92 -7.21 -0.34
N VAL A 357 21.63 -6.08 0.32
CA VAL A 357 22.67 -5.13 0.77
C VAL A 357 23.67 -5.82 1.69
N LEU A 358 23.22 -6.57 2.70
CA LEU A 358 24.11 -7.28 3.61
C LEU A 358 24.98 -8.32 2.92
N ASN A 359 24.41 -9.08 1.97
CA ASN A 359 25.17 -10.07 1.20
C ASN A 359 26.34 -9.42 0.43
N VAL A 360 26.09 -8.25 -0.19
CA VAL A 360 27.12 -7.52 -0.95
C VAL A 360 28.14 -6.87 -0.01
N LEU A 361 27.71 -6.20 1.05
CA LEU A 361 28.62 -5.51 1.96
C LEU A 361 29.53 -6.45 2.75
N THR A 362 29.05 -7.64 3.09
CA THR A 362 29.86 -8.64 3.81
C THR A 362 30.76 -9.46 2.88
N GLY A 363 30.57 -9.37 1.55
CA GLY A 363 31.29 -10.15 0.55
C GLY A 363 30.98 -11.66 0.54
N GLU A 364 30.05 -12.10 1.38
CA GLU A 364 29.61 -13.50 1.49
C GLU A 364 28.09 -13.55 1.70
N ARG A 365 27.39 -14.33 0.85
CA ARG A 365 25.93 -14.48 0.92
C ARG A 365 25.50 -15.16 2.21
N TYR A 366 24.56 -14.51 2.90
CA TYR A 366 23.99 -15.01 4.16
C TYR A 366 25.02 -15.22 5.31
N LYS A 367 26.12 -14.46 5.30
CA LYS A 367 27.02 -14.36 6.44
C LYS A 367 26.32 -13.68 7.62
N MET A 368 25.52 -12.66 7.32
CA MET A 368 24.61 -12.02 8.24
C MET A 368 23.19 -12.14 7.72
N ILE A 369 22.24 -12.55 8.55
CA ILE A 369 20.82 -12.70 8.22
C ILE A 369 20.03 -11.85 9.19
N THR A 370 19.19 -10.93 8.66
CA THR A 370 18.35 -10.07 9.50
C THR A 370 17.27 -10.86 10.24
N ASN A 371 16.73 -10.30 11.31
CA ASN A 371 15.64 -10.94 12.05
C ASN A 371 14.40 -11.09 11.19
N GLU A 372 14.10 -10.10 10.33
CA GLU A 372 12.99 -10.14 9.39
C GLU A 372 13.19 -11.22 8.32
N SER A 373 14.42 -11.40 7.82
CA SER A 373 14.75 -12.50 6.91
C SER A 373 14.59 -13.86 7.59
N LYS A 374 15.01 -14.00 8.85
CA LYS A 374 14.80 -15.22 9.63
C LYS A 374 13.31 -15.49 9.84
N ALA A 375 12.54 -14.47 10.18
CA ALA A 375 11.08 -14.57 10.36
C ALA A 375 10.39 -15.02 9.07
N LEU A 376 10.76 -14.44 7.91
CA LEU A 376 10.23 -14.89 6.61
C LEU A 376 10.60 -16.34 6.32
N LEU A 377 11.88 -16.73 6.52
CA LEU A 377 12.37 -18.08 6.30
C LEU A 377 11.77 -19.10 7.29
N ARG A 378 11.35 -18.66 8.48
CA ARG A 378 10.62 -19.47 9.45
C ARG A 378 9.13 -19.65 9.07
N GLY A 379 8.60 -18.82 8.15
CA GLY A 379 7.20 -18.87 7.71
C GLY A 379 6.26 -17.99 8.54
N GLU A 380 6.76 -17.03 9.31
CA GLU A 380 5.95 -16.11 10.14
C GLU A 380 5.10 -15.14 9.29
N TYR A 381 5.38 -15.00 8.00
CA TYR A 381 4.59 -14.19 7.06
C TYR A 381 3.61 -15.03 6.22
N GLY A 382 3.68 -16.37 6.30
CA GLY A 382 2.87 -17.28 5.49
C GLY A 382 3.68 -18.08 4.49
N GLN A 383 2.99 -18.60 3.47
CA GLN A 383 3.55 -19.51 2.49
C GLN A 383 3.91 -18.78 1.20
N THR A 384 5.12 -18.99 0.71
CA THR A 384 5.59 -18.48 -0.59
C THR A 384 5.11 -19.38 -1.74
N VAL A 385 5.05 -18.80 -2.95
CA VAL A 385 4.62 -19.51 -4.17
C VAL A 385 5.52 -20.69 -4.52
N LYS A 386 6.82 -20.56 -4.27
CA LYS A 386 7.80 -21.66 -4.41
C LYS A 386 8.43 -22.01 -3.06
N PRO A 387 8.92 -23.25 -2.89
CA PRO A 387 9.70 -23.59 -1.72
C PRO A 387 10.93 -22.69 -1.57
N MET A 388 11.21 -22.27 -0.35
CA MET A 388 12.42 -21.54 -0.02
C MET A 388 13.65 -22.42 -0.13
N ASN A 389 14.81 -21.81 -0.38
CA ASN A 389 16.10 -22.51 -0.46
C ASN A 389 16.41 -23.16 0.90
N LYS A 390 16.47 -24.49 0.95
CA LYS A 390 16.67 -25.28 2.18
C LYS A 390 17.99 -24.99 2.88
N GLU A 391 19.06 -24.71 2.13
CA GLU A 391 20.37 -24.41 2.72
C GLU A 391 20.33 -23.02 3.39
N VAL A 392 19.71 -22.04 2.75
CA VAL A 392 19.53 -20.70 3.30
C VAL A 392 18.59 -20.75 4.52
N GLN A 393 17.52 -21.51 4.43
CA GLN A 393 16.57 -21.73 5.53
C GLN A 393 17.29 -22.36 6.76
N LYS A 394 18.11 -23.40 6.51
CA LYS A 394 18.90 -24.02 7.58
C LYS A 394 19.93 -23.07 8.20
N LYS A 395 20.57 -22.22 7.38
CA LYS A 395 21.48 -21.17 7.92
C LYS A 395 20.75 -20.16 8.81
N ALA A 396 19.51 -19.85 8.46
CA ALA A 396 18.72 -18.81 9.15
C ALA A 396 18.09 -19.27 10.46
N ILE A 397 17.50 -20.47 10.48
CA ILE A 397 16.68 -20.99 11.59
C ILE A 397 17.22 -22.31 12.19
N GLY A 398 18.37 -22.81 11.71
CA GLY A 398 18.97 -24.05 12.23
C GLY A 398 18.10 -25.28 11.96
N ASP A 399 17.82 -26.04 13.02
CA ASP A 399 17.01 -27.26 12.97
C ASP A 399 15.53 -27.00 13.37
N GLU A 400 15.12 -25.73 13.51
CA GLU A 400 13.72 -25.37 13.76
C GLU A 400 12.84 -25.80 12.58
N LYS A 401 11.62 -26.28 12.89
CA LYS A 401 10.65 -26.60 11.85
C LYS A 401 9.94 -25.32 11.40
N PRO A 402 9.90 -25.04 10.08
CA PRO A 402 9.14 -23.91 9.56
C PRO A 402 7.65 -24.03 9.88
N ILE A 403 7.03 -22.86 10.07
CA ILE A 403 5.58 -22.71 10.21
C ILE A 403 4.94 -23.04 8.85
N THR A 404 3.94 -23.92 8.85
CA THR A 404 3.20 -24.33 7.65
C THR A 404 1.70 -24.03 7.72
N CYS A 405 1.18 -23.80 8.94
CA CYS A 405 -0.18 -23.29 9.14
C CYS A 405 -0.28 -21.79 8.83
N ARG A 406 -1.46 -21.23 8.93
CA ARG A 406 -1.63 -19.76 8.91
C ARG A 406 -0.91 -19.18 10.14
N PRO A 407 -0.02 -18.21 9.99
CA PRO A 407 0.77 -17.68 11.11
C PRO A 407 -0.07 -17.16 12.28
N ALA A 408 -1.19 -16.51 11.97
CA ALA A 408 -2.09 -15.99 13.00
C ALA A 408 -2.75 -17.05 13.88
N ASP A 409 -2.83 -18.31 13.44
CA ASP A 409 -3.34 -19.41 14.27
C ASP A 409 -2.45 -19.72 15.49
N LEU A 410 -1.23 -19.19 15.51
CA LEU A 410 -0.28 -19.32 16.60
C LEU A 410 -0.28 -18.10 17.54
N LEU A 411 -1.13 -17.09 17.27
CA LEU A 411 -1.22 -15.87 18.05
C LEU A 411 -2.45 -15.95 18.99
N GLU A 412 -2.22 -15.65 20.25
CA GLU A 412 -3.30 -15.52 21.24
C GLU A 412 -3.99 -14.15 21.07
N PRO A 413 -5.29 -14.02 21.37
CA PRO A 413 -5.97 -12.74 21.39
C PRO A 413 -5.28 -11.71 22.30
N GLU A 414 -5.07 -10.50 21.80
CA GLU A 414 -4.31 -9.46 22.48
C GLU A 414 -5.12 -8.20 22.81
N LEU A 415 -6.31 -8.01 22.23
CA LEU A 415 -7.04 -6.74 22.30
C LEU A 415 -7.29 -6.28 23.74
N SER A 416 -7.81 -7.17 24.60
CA SER A 416 -8.10 -6.85 26.01
C SER A 416 -6.83 -6.52 26.81
N LYS A 417 -5.72 -7.18 26.52
CA LYS A 417 -4.43 -6.90 27.14
C LYS A 417 -3.91 -5.54 26.75
N ILE A 418 -3.96 -5.23 25.45
CA ILE A 418 -3.55 -3.92 24.90
C ILE A 418 -4.39 -2.80 25.51
N GLU A 419 -5.70 -2.98 25.61
CA GLU A 419 -6.62 -1.99 26.20
C GLU A 419 -6.26 -1.72 27.67
N ALA A 420 -5.93 -2.75 28.44
CA ALA A 420 -5.48 -2.59 29.84
C ALA A 420 -4.14 -1.85 29.94
N GLU A 421 -3.17 -2.18 29.08
CA GLU A 421 -1.83 -1.57 29.08
C GLU A 421 -1.87 -0.07 28.76
N MET A 422 -2.73 0.33 27.81
CA MET A 422 -2.79 1.71 27.33
C MET A 422 -3.90 2.57 27.97
N SER A 423 -4.64 2.01 28.92
CA SER A 423 -5.83 2.63 29.52
C SER A 423 -5.66 4.07 29.98
N GLN A 424 -4.47 4.43 30.51
CA GLN A 424 -4.15 5.79 30.95
C GLN A 424 -4.07 6.83 29.80
N TRP A 425 -3.95 6.36 28.54
CA TRP A 425 -3.82 7.21 27.35
C TRP A 425 -5.09 7.22 26.51
N LYS A 426 -6.10 6.39 26.86
CA LYS A 426 -7.32 6.20 26.08
C LYS A 426 -8.24 7.42 26.19
N GLU A 427 -8.43 8.14 25.09
CA GLU A 427 -9.42 9.21 24.93
C GLU A 427 -10.55 8.79 23.99
N GLN A 428 -10.25 7.91 23.02
CA GLN A 428 -11.22 7.31 22.11
C GLN A 428 -10.95 5.81 21.97
N ASP A 429 -11.92 5.05 21.53
CA ASP A 429 -11.80 3.60 21.38
C ASP A 429 -10.69 3.21 20.40
N GLU A 430 -10.50 4.01 19.35
CA GLU A 430 -9.51 3.82 18.31
C GLU A 430 -8.05 3.94 18.80
N ASP A 431 -7.83 4.56 19.94
CA ASP A 431 -6.49 4.69 20.54
C ASP A 431 -5.89 3.32 20.89
N VAL A 432 -6.74 2.34 21.21
CA VAL A 432 -6.33 0.95 21.47
C VAL A 432 -5.63 0.37 20.23
N LEU A 433 -6.20 0.62 19.05
CA LEU A 433 -5.65 0.17 17.77
C LEU A 433 -4.40 0.95 17.37
N THR A 434 -4.37 2.25 17.65
CA THR A 434 -3.19 3.10 17.44
C THR A 434 -2.00 2.59 18.25
N TYR A 435 -2.24 2.25 19.51
CA TYR A 435 -1.23 1.67 20.39
C TYR A 435 -0.83 0.25 19.96
N ALA A 436 -1.80 -0.61 19.60
CA ALA A 436 -1.53 -1.98 19.13
C ALA A 436 -0.55 -2.02 17.95
N LEU A 437 -0.73 -1.12 16.99
CA LEU A 437 0.08 -1.08 15.78
C LEU A 437 1.46 -0.46 16.02
N PHE A 438 1.54 0.62 16.79
CA PHE A 438 2.74 1.44 16.93
C PHE A 438 2.96 1.92 18.38
N PRO A 439 3.19 1.04 19.37
CA PRO A 439 3.14 1.37 20.80
C PRO A 439 3.98 2.59 21.21
N GLN A 440 5.23 2.64 20.74
CA GLN A 440 6.16 3.73 21.08
C GLN A 440 5.71 5.06 20.47
N VAL A 441 5.38 5.04 19.18
CA VAL A 441 4.97 6.24 18.43
C VAL A 441 3.62 6.76 18.92
N ALA A 442 2.68 5.85 19.19
CA ALA A 442 1.39 6.17 19.77
C ALA A 442 1.53 6.87 21.12
N THR A 443 2.38 6.33 22.03
CA THR A 443 2.62 6.95 23.34
C THR A 443 3.19 8.36 23.21
N GLU A 444 4.13 8.59 22.28
CA GLU A 444 4.66 9.94 22.02
C GLU A 444 3.59 10.87 21.46
N PHE A 445 2.75 10.36 20.57
CA PHE A 445 1.63 11.12 20.01
C PHE A 445 0.58 11.47 21.07
N PHE A 446 0.20 10.52 21.93
CA PHE A 446 -0.77 10.76 23.01
C PHE A 446 -0.27 11.83 23.99
N LYS A 447 1.00 11.80 24.34
CA LYS A 447 1.62 12.88 25.16
C LYS A 447 1.55 14.22 24.46
N TYR A 448 1.84 14.26 23.16
CA TYR A 448 1.74 15.48 22.36
C TYR A 448 0.29 15.98 22.31
N ARG A 449 -0.69 15.11 22.05
CA ARG A 449 -2.12 15.44 22.02
C ARG A 449 -2.57 16.03 23.36
N ALA A 450 -2.30 15.36 24.47
CA ALA A 450 -2.61 15.84 25.82
C ALA A 450 -1.95 17.19 26.14
N ALA A 451 -0.71 17.42 25.67
CA ALA A 451 -0.03 18.70 25.86
C ALA A 451 -0.69 19.84 25.07
N GLN A 452 -1.16 19.58 23.85
CA GLN A 452 -1.90 20.58 23.05
C GLN A 452 -3.24 20.93 23.68
N GLU A 453 -4.00 19.96 24.16
CA GLU A 453 -5.29 20.16 24.80
C GLU A 453 -5.18 20.95 26.11
N ASN A 454 -4.17 20.65 26.90
CA ASN A 454 -3.92 21.33 28.17
C ASN A 454 -3.12 22.64 28.00
N LYS A 455 -2.80 23.04 26.76
CA LYS A 455 -2.00 24.24 26.44
C LYS A 455 -0.63 24.25 27.14
N ILE A 456 0.00 23.06 27.24
CA ILE A 456 1.31 22.87 27.83
C ILE A 456 2.35 22.91 26.71
N ASP A 457 3.46 23.66 26.91
CA ASP A 457 4.62 23.57 26.03
C ASP A 457 5.46 22.32 26.39
N PRO A 458 5.42 21.25 25.57
CA PRO A 458 6.13 20.00 25.89
C PRO A 458 7.66 20.19 25.99
N ALA A 459 8.22 21.19 25.30
CA ALA A 459 9.65 21.47 25.33
C ALA A 459 10.11 22.10 26.67
N LYS A 460 9.17 22.69 27.39
CA LYS A 460 9.40 23.34 28.67
C LYS A 460 8.86 22.56 29.86
N ALA A 461 8.13 21.46 29.61
CA ALA A 461 7.56 20.64 30.66
C ALA A 461 8.65 19.84 31.38
N ASP A 462 8.77 20.04 32.67
CA ASP A 462 9.61 19.20 33.55
C ASP A 462 8.73 18.18 34.27
N VAL A 463 8.55 17.01 33.65
CA VAL A 463 7.70 15.94 34.17
C VAL A 463 8.22 15.41 35.52
N LYS A 464 9.53 15.47 35.78
CA LYS A 464 10.14 14.96 37.04
C LYS A 464 9.79 15.85 38.22
N ASN A 465 9.69 17.14 38.01
CA ASN A 465 9.40 18.12 39.06
C ASN A 465 7.95 18.62 39.02
N GLY A 466 7.11 18.07 38.16
CA GLY A 466 5.69 18.48 38.03
C GLY A 466 5.50 19.91 37.52
N ALA A 467 6.49 20.46 36.81
CA ALA A 467 6.40 21.80 36.25
C ALA A 467 5.88 21.74 34.80
N TYR A 468 4.72 22.33 34.56
CA TYR A 468 4.03 22.38 33.26
C TYR A 468 3.77 23.83 32.87
N PRO A 469 4.78 24.55 32.36
CA PRO A 469 4.57 25.94 31.94
C PRO A 469 3.60 26.00 30.74
N VAL A 470 2.68 26.96 30.83
CA VAL A 470 1.64 27.24 29.83
C VAL A 470 2.20 28.17 28.74
#